data_b9decf8f4e42b1ada5374ba9f71f1b88
#
_entry.id   b9decf8f4e42b1ada5374ba9f71f1b88
#
_cell.length_a   1.000
_cell.length_b   1.000
_cell.length_c   1.000
_cell.angle_alpha   90.00
_cell.angle_beta   90.00
_cell.angle_gamma   90.00
#
_symmetry.space_group_name_H-M   'P 1'
#
loop_
_entity.id
_entity.type
_entity.pdbx_description
1 polymer ?
#
loop_
_entity_poly.entity_id
_entity_poly.type
_entity_poly.pdbx_seq_one_letter_code
_entity_poly.pdbx_strand_id
1 'polypeptide(L)'
;MKSKRAFTLIELLVVIAIIAILAGLLLPALSRAKAKAHASACLSNMRQIGFAHRFYTDEHDGEFVQLTKAVRPPPDAILPWGNTWWPDLLQNALGRNTQIHSCPSLKDPKSFGIGMNHPELGHYLETAWKVKESDIANPSTTVIFADSGLLKNPREKNPDKWVVDPKFKGPSVYFRTPNNEPWYTDSPHRIHNRHGLTANTAHVDGHVEAARTSSIGFQYPLGHPQAYWDRQ
;
A
#
# COMPACT_ATOMS: atom_id res chain seq x y z
N MET A 1 -49.43 -42.91 20.99
CA MET A 1 -48.93 -42.35 19.70
C MET A 1 -48.64 -40.86 19.90
N LYS A 2 -47.37 -40.42 19.77
CA LYS A 2 -47.04 -38.98 19.83
C LYS A 2 -47.43 -38.33 18.50
N SER A 3 -48.38 -37.38 18.53
CA SER A 3 -48.74 -36.57 17.36
C SER A 3 -47.52 -35.84 16.86
N LYS A 4 -47.04 -36.13 15.66
CA LYS A 4 -46.01 -35.29 14.98
C LYS A 4 -46.70 -34.03 14.49
N ARG A 5 -46.36 -32.88 15.10
CA ARG A 5 -46.80 -31.57 14.59
C ARG A 5 -46.23 -31.37 13.19
N ALA A 6 -47.08 -31.27 12.18
CA ALA A 6 -46.70 -30.94 10.82
C ALA A 6 -46.44 -29.43 10.73
N PHE A 7 -45.37 -29.07 10.07
CA PHE A 7 -44.99 -27.66 9.84
C PHE A 7 -45.84 -27.07 8.71
N THR A 8 -46.43 -25.90 8.92
CA THR A 8 -47.26 -25.26 7.89
C THR A 8 -46.40 -24.45 6.93
N LEU A 9 -46.87 -24.29 5.69
CA LEU A 9 -46.20 -23.46 4.68
C LEU A 9 -46.04 -21.98 5.12
N ILE A 10 -47.04 -21.48 5.85
CA ILE A 10 -47.04 -20.10 6.39
C ILE A 10 -45.94 -19.94 7.46
N GLU A 11 -45.79 -20.88 8.39
CA GLU A 11 -44.73 -20.83 9.41
C GLU A 11 -43.33 -20.79 8.78
N LEU A 12 -43.12 -21.58 7.71
CA LEU A 12 -41.86 -21.54 6.98
C LEU A 12 -41.65 -20.21 6.28
N LEU A 13 -42.68 -19.66 5.64
CA LEU A 13 -42.63 -18.44 4.89
C LEU A 13 -42.32 -17.21 5.77
N VAL A 14 -42.92 -17.14 6.99
CA VAL A 14 -42.65 -16.10 7.96
C VAL A 14 -41.19 -16.15 8.44
N VAL A 15 -40.66 -17.35 8.71
CA VAL A 15 -39.27 -17.49 9.17
C VAL A 15 -38.27 -17.00 8.11
N ILE A 16 -38.47 -17.42 6.84
CA ILE A 16 -37.56 -16.94 5.77
C ILE A 16 -37.69 -15.44 5.54
N ALA A 17 -38.89 -14.85 5.69
CA ALA A 17 -39.07 -13.41 5.58
C ALA A 17 -38.33 -12.65 6.68
N ILE A 18 -38.39 -13.12 7.93
CA ILE A 18 -37.64 -12.51 9.04
C ILE A 18 -36.12 -12.61 8.81
N ILE A 19 -35.64 -13.78 8.39
CA ILE A 19 -34.21 -13.98 8.07
C ILE A 19 -33.78 -13.03 6.95
N ALA A 20 -34.59 -12.88 5.89
CA ALA A 20 -34.28 -12.00 4.78
C ALA A 20 -34.19 -10.53 5.21
N ILE A 21 -35.10 -10.08 6.08
CA ILE A 21 -35.06 -8.71 6.63
C ILE A 21 -33.79 -8.50 7.47
N LEU A 22 -33.50 -9.42 8.40
CA LEU A 22 -32.32 -9.33 9.25
C LEU A 22 -31.03 -9.36 8.43
N ALA A 23 -30.92 -10.27 7.44
CA ALA A 23 -29.78 -10.33 6.54
C ALA A 23 -29.61 -9.05 5.72
N GLY A 24 -30.72 -8.49 5.21
CA GLY A 24 -30.72 -7.23 4.47
C GLY A 24 -30.16 -6.05 5.24
N LEU A 25 -30.36 -6.00 6.56
CA LEU A 25 -29.81 -4.97 7.44
C LEU A 25 -28.36 -5.26 7.86
N LEU A 26 -27.98 -6.52 8.02
CA LEU A 26 -26.66 -6.92 8.48
C LEU A 26 -25.58 -6.86 7.38
N LEU A 27 -25.90 -7.25 6.14
CA LEU A 27 -24.92 -7.34 5.05
C LEU A 27 -24.19 -6.01 4.75
N PRO A 28 -24.89 -4.83 4.66
CA PRO A 28 -24.21 -3.55 4.45
C PRO A 28 -23.30 -3.14 5.62
N ALA A 29 -23.71 -3.46 6.85
CA ALA A 29 -22.93 -3.16 8.05
C ALA A 29 -21.67 -4.02 8.11
N LEU A 30 -21.79 -5.32 7.82
CA LEU A 30 -20.67 -6.26 7.77
C LEU A 30 -19.66 -5.89 6.69
N SER A 31 -20.13 -5.49 5.50
CA SER A 31 -19.25 -5.03 4.43
C SER A 31 -18.40 -3.82 4.84
N ARG A 32 -19.01 -2.83 5.49
CA ARG A 32 -18.30 -1.64 6.02
C ARG A 32 -17.32 -2.02 7.13
N ALA A 33 -17.71 -2.90 8.05
CA ALA A 33 -16.84 -3.39 9.12
C ALA A 33 -15.62 -4.12 8.56
N LYS A 34 -15.83 -4.99 7.57
CA LYS A 34 -14.74 -5.72 6.87
C LYS A 34 -13.77 -4.75 6.17
N ALA A 35 -14.29 -3.74 5.47
CA ALA A 35 -13.44 -2.75 4.82
C ALA A 35 -12.56 -1.97 5.84
N LYS A 36 -13.11 -1.59 6.98
CA LYS A 36 -12.35 -0.95 8.07
C LYS A 36 -11.30 -1.89 8.68
N ALA A 37 -11.64 -3.15 8.89
CA ALA A 37 -10.70 -4.15 9.40
C ALA A 37 -9.51 -4.34 8.44
N HIS A 38 -9.76 -4.41 7.12
CA HIS A 38 -8.70 -4.48 6.12
C HIS A 38 -7.83 -3.21 6.09
N ALA A 39 -8.42 -2.02 6.25
CA ALA A 39 -7.68 -0.77 6.33
C ALA A 39 -6.75 -0.75 7.56
N SER A 40 -7.24 -1.16 8.72
CA SER A 40 -6.44 -1.24 9.95
C SER A 40 -5.32 -2.29 9.85
N ALA A 41 -5.58 -3.44 9.23
CA ALA A 41 -4.57 -4.47 8.99
C ALA A 41 -3.50 -3.96 8.02
N CYS A 42 -3.89 -3.25 6.94
CA CYS A 42 -2.92 -2.65 6.01
C CYS A 42 -2.07 -1.57 6.70
N LEU A 43 -2.65 -0.73 7.55
CA LEU A 43 -1.91 0.26 8.33
C LEU A 43 -0.92 -0.41 9.31
N SER A 44 -1.30 -1.54 9.91
CA SER A 44 -0.40 -2.35 10.76
C SER A 44 0.76 -2.93 9.96
N ASN A 45 0.50 -3.45 8.75
CA ASN A 45 1.54 -3.93 7.84
C ASN A 45 2.50 -2.80 7.45
N MET A 46 1.96 -1.63 7.11
CA MET A 46 2.75 -0.42 6.78
C MET A 46 3.66 -0.02 7.94
N ARG A 47 3.16 -0.09 9.19
CA ARG A 47 3.96 0.20 10.39
C ARG A 47 5.12 -0.78 10.55
N GLN A 48 4.90 -2.08 10.33
CA GLN A 48 5.94 -3.09 10.39
C GLN A 48 7.02 -2.86 9.32
N ILE A 49 6.62 -2.48 8.09
CA ILE A 49 7.55 -2.14 7.01
C ILE A 49 8.36 -0.89 7.38
N GLY A 50 7.72 0.15 7.93
CA GLY A 50 8.39 1.36 8.39
C GLY A 50 9.44 1.07 9.47
N PHE A 51 9.12 0.23 10.45
CA PHE A 51 10.08 -0.21 11.48
C PHE A 51 11.21 -1.04 10.89
N ALA A 52 10.93 -1.96 9.97
CA ALA A 52 11.96 -2.75 9.29
C ALA A 52 12.92 -1.88 8.48
N HIS A 53 12.37 -0.85 7.80
CA HIS A 53 13.18 0.14 7.10
C HIS A 53 14.06 0.94 8.08
N ARG A 54 13.49 1.41 9.18
CA ARG A 54 14.24 2.13 10.22
C ARG A 54 15.37 1.27 10.76
N PHE A 55 15.10 0.02 11.11
CA PHE A 55 16.10 -0.93 11.58
C PHE A 55 17.22 -1.15 10.55
N TYR A 56 16.83 -1.31 9.27
CA TYR A 56 17.80 -1.40 8.17
C TYR A 56 18.69 -0.16 8.08
N THR A 57 18.11 1.03 8.20
CA THR A 57 18.83 2.32 8.13
C THR A 57 19.83 2.45 9.28
N ASP A 58 19.43 2.04 10.50
CA ASP A 58 20.31 2.05 11.67
C ASP A 58 21.49 1.07 11.53
N GLU A 59 21.30 -0.09 10.86
CA GLU A 59 22.36 -1.07 10.58
C GLU A 59 23.27 -0.67 9.41
N HIS A 60 22.88 0.30 8.59
CA HIS A 60 23.58 0.68 7.36
C HIS A 60 24.05 2.15 7.35
N ASP A 61 24.54 2.65 8.48
CA ASP A 61 25.13 4.00 8.62
C ASP A 61 24.19 5.12 8.12
N GLY A 62 22.90 4.99 8.37
CA GLY A 62 21.87 5.94 7.96
C GLY A 62 21.42 5.81 6.50
N GLU A 63 21.93 4.83 5.74
CA GLU A 63 21.53 4.60 4.35
C GLU A 63 20.16 3.94 4.25
N PHE A 64 19.30 4.49 3.39
CA PHE A 64 17.98 3.91 3.12
C PHE A 64 18.08 2.62 2.30
N VAL A 65 17.11 1.74 2.52
CA VAL A 65 16.95 0.60 1.63
C VAL A 65 16.75 1.08 0.19
N GLN A 66 17.42 0.45 -0.74
CA GLN A 66 17.25 0.78 -2.17
C GLN A 66 15.99 0.12 -2.71
N LEU A 67 15.38 0.70 -3.75
CA LEU A 67 14.27 0.07 -4.46
C LEU A 67 14.68 -1.30 -5.00
N THR A 68 15.87 -1.38 -5.64
CA THR A 68 16.46 -2.65 -6.10
C THR A 68 17.98 -2.62 -5.94
N LYS A 69 18.56 -3.80 -5.74
CA LYS A 69 20.02 -4.04 -5.88
C LYS A 69 20.29 -4.98 -7.06
N ALA A 70 21.35 -4.72 -7.83
CA ALA A 70 21.78 -5.54 -8.95
C ALA A 70 22.42 -6.86 -8.49
N VAL A 71 21.78 -7.53 -7.55
CA VAL A 71 22.19 -8.83 -7.00
C VAL A 71 21.08 -9.82 -7.30
N ARG A 72 21.48 -11.06 -7.66
CA ARG A 72 20.52 -12.14 -7.89
C ARG A 72 19.64 -12.33 -6.65
N PRO A 73 18.30 -12.38 -6.82
CA PRO A 73 17.40 -12.61 -5.70
C PRO A 73 17.66 -14.00 -5.09
N PRO A 74 17.47 -14.15 -3.77
CA PRO A 74 17.58 -15.43 -3.09
C PRO A 74 16.55 -16.44 -3.65
N PRO A 75 16.75 -17.76 -3.45
CA PRO A 75 15.82 -18.78 -3.97
C PRO A 75 14.39 -18.66 -3.42
N ASP A 76 14.23 -18.09 -2.25
CA ASP A 76 12.99 -17.82 -1.54
C ASP A 76 12.52 -16.37 -1.67
N ALA A 77 13.01 -15.64 -2.68
CA ALA A 77 12.67 -14.24 -2.91
C ALA A 77 11.16 -14.05 -3.08
N ILE A 78 10.66 -12.97 -2.47
CA ILE A 78 9.29 -12.51 -2.63
C ILE A 78 9.03 -12.07 -4.07
N LEU A 79 10.05 -11.44 -4.70
CA LEU A 79 10.02 -10.94 -6.08
C LEU A 79 11.17 -11.52 -6.91
N PRO A 80 10.97 -12.64 -7.61
CA PRO A 80 12.04 -13.32 -8.35
C PRO A 80 12.36 -12.66 -9.71
N TRP A 81 12.43 -11.32 -9.79
CA TRP A 81 12.55 -10.58 -11.05
C TRP A 81 13.96 -10.11 -11.39
N GLY A 82 14.89 -11.00 -11.39
CA GLY A 82 16.26 -10.74 -11.85
C GLY A 82 17.13 -9.92 -10.91
N ASN A 83 16.53 -8.99 -10.14
CA ASN A 83 17.18 -8.17 -9.13
C ASN A 83 16.55 -8.42 -7.75
N THR A 84 17.29 -8.10 -6.68
CA THR A 84 16.73 -8.12 -5.31
C THR A 84 16.02 -6.81 -5.02
N TRP A 85 14.73 -6.88 -4.69
CA TRP A 85 13.87 -5.74 -4.41
C TRP A 85 13.79 -5.42 -2.93
N TRP A 86 13.34 -4.19 -2.58
CA TRP A 86 13.23 -3.75 -1.19
C TRP A 86 12.45 -4.70 -0.27
N PRO A 87 11.37 -5.40 -0.70
CA PRO A 87 10.70 -6.37 0.17
C PRO A 87 11.64 -7.51 0.60
N ASP A 88 12.50 -7.97 -0.31
CA ASP A 88 13.48 -9.01 -0.02
C ASP A 88 14.65 -8.48 0.82
N LEU A 89 15.05 -7.21 0.62
CA LEU A 89 16.10 -6.56 1.41
C LEU A 89 15.69 -6.36 2.87
N LEU A 90 14.40 -6.15 3.14
CA LEU A 90 13.85 -6.00 4.51
C LEU A 90 13.37 -7.31 5.13
N GLN A 91 13.44 -8.43 4.41
CA GLN A 91 12.84 -9.71 4.82
C GLN A 91 13.39 -10.23 6.15
N ASN A 92 14.68 -10.03 6.43
CA ASN A 92 15.27 -10.45 7.70
C ASN A 92 14.69 -9.68 8.90
N ALA A 93 14.49 -8.38 8.76
CA ALA A 93 13.88 -7.54 9.81
C ALA A 93 12.38 -7.83 9.98
N LEU A 94 11.72 -8.37 8.96
CA LEU A 94 10.29 -8.73 8.97
C LEU A 94 10.03 -10.20 9.36
N GLY A 95 11.04 -10.93 9.81
CA GLY A 95 10.91 -12.33 10.22
C GLY A 95 10.46 -13.25 9.09
N ARG A 96 10.75 -12.91 7.84
CA ARG A 96 10.35 -13.63 6.61
C ARG A 96 8.84 -13.77 6.43
N ASN A 97 8.04 -12.87 7.00
CA ASN A 97 6.60 -12.84 6.81
C ASN A 97 6.23 -12.14 5.50
N THR A 98 5.99 -12.90 4.45
CA THR A 98 5.68 -12.37 3.11
C THR A 98 4.30 -11.70 3.02
N GLN A 99 3.38 -11.98 3.94
CA GLN A 99 2.03 -11.40 3.93
C GLN A 99 2.02 -9.91 4.29
N ILE A 100 3.04 -9.42 4.99
CA ILE A 100 3.16 -8.02 5.38
C ILE A 100 3.23 -7.08 4.19
N HIS A 101 3.83 -7.52 3.07
CA HIS A 101 3.98 -6.70 1.87
C HIS A 101 2.71 -6.53 1.05
N SER A 102 1.64 -7.25 1.39
CA SER A 102 0.36 -7.20 0.66
C SER A 102 -0.71 -6.47 1.45
N CYS A 103 -1.44 -5.57 0.77
CA CYS A 103 -2.61 -4.96 1.35
C CYS A 103 -3.80 -5.95 1.34
N PRO A 104 -4.42 -6.25 2.51
CA PRO A 104 -5.54 -7.19 2.59
C PRO A 104 -6.80 -6.78 1.80
N SER A 105 -6.88 -5.53 1.36
CA SER A 105 -7.97 -5.04 0.50
C SER A 105 -7.80 -5.43 -0.96
N LEU A 106 -6.64 -5.93 -1.37
CA LEU A 106 -6.40 -6.41 -2.73
C LEU A 106 -7.00 -7.79 -2.92
N LYS A 107 -7.58 -8.02 -4.11
CA LYS A 107 -8.14 -9.34 -4.47
C LYS A 107 -7.05 -10.38 -4.70
N ASP A 108 -5.91 -9.95 -5.23
CA ASP A 108 -4.75 -10.79 -5.48
C ASP A 108 -3.61 -10.39 -4.53
N PRO A 109 -3.24 -11.25 -3.57
CA PRO A 109 -2.12 -10.97 -2.66
C PRO A 109 -0.79 -10.74 -3.38
N LYS A 110 -0.60 -11.30 -4.57
CA LYS A 110 0.61 -11.11 -5.40
C LYS A 110 0.73 -9.70 -5.97
N SER A 111 -0.32 -8.90 -5.92
CA SER A 111 -0.30 -7.50 -6.35
C SER A 111 0.45 -6.58 -5.39
N PHE A 112 0.81 -7.05 -4.19
CA PHE A 112 1.49 -6.29 -3.12
C PHE A 112 0.72 -5.04 -2.72
N GLY A 113 0.83 -3.97 -3.48
CA GLY A 113 0.07 -2.74 -3.30
C GLY A 113 0.62 -1.79 -2.24
N ILE A 114 1.77 -2.10 -1.65
CA ILE A 114 2.57 -1.19 -0.84
C ILE A 114 3.81 -0.86 -1.64
N GLY A 115 3.99 0.41 -1.98
CA GLY A 115 5.08 0.88 -2.81
C GLY A 115 6.04 1.79 -2.06
N MET A 116 7.32 1.72 -2.44
CA MET A 116 8.37 2.61 -1.98
C MET A 116 8.43 3.86 -2.88
N ASN A 117 8.76 4.98 -2.30
CA ASN A 117 8.99 6.25 -3.01
C ASN A 117 10.16 6.13 -3.99
N HIS A 118 9.89 6.35 -5.27
CA HIS A 118 10.84 6.28 -6.37
C HIS A 118 10.67 7.47 -7.33
N PRO A 119 11.73 8.17 -7.74
CA PRO A 119 13.16 7.91 -7.46
C PRO A 119 13.71 8.62 -6.22
N GLU A 120 12.91 9.38 -5.45
CA GLU A 120 13.43 10.28 -4.44
C GLU A 120 14.17 9.57 -3.31
N LEU A 121 13.59 8.48 -2.78
CA LEU A 121 14.13 7.80 -1.61
C LEU A 121 14.67 6.41 -1.95
N GLY A 122 14.08 5.73 -2.93
CA GLY A 122 14.50 4.41 -3.40
C GLY A 122 14.96 4.43 -4.85
N HIS A 123 16.25 4.17 -5.10
CA HIS A 123 16.80 4.12 -6.46
C HIS A 123 16.61 2.74 -7.10
N TYR A 124 16.33 2.76 -8.41
CA TYR A 124 16.33 1.57 -9.25
C TYR A 124 17.74 1.28 -9.70
N LEU A 125 18.28 0.09 -9.31
CA LEU A 125 19.65 -0.35 -9.49
C LEU A 125 20.68 0.51 -8.72
N GLU A 126 21.82 -0.10 -8.40
CA GLU A 126 22.90 0.58 -7.70
C GLU A 126 23.44 1.75 -8.53
N THR A 127 22.88 2.92 -8.32
CA THR A 127 23.56 4.15 -8.64
C THR A 127 24.62 4.39 -7.56
N ALA A 128 25.73 5.05 -7.88
CA ALA A 128 26.76 5.44 -6.91
C ALA A 128 26.20 6.35 -5.79
N TRP A 129 24.96 6.77 -5.93
CA TRP A 129 24.29 7.69 -5.02
C TRP A 129 23.24 6.97 -4.18
N LYS A 130 23.42 6.98 -2.87
CA LYS A 130 22.52 6.40 -1.89
C LYS A 130 21.91 7.55 -1.07
N VAL A 131 20.63 7.41 -0.76
CA VAL A 131 19.94 8.35 0.11
C VAL A 131 20.25 8.01 1.56
N LYS A 132 20.61 9.00 2.36
CA LYS A 132 20.77 8.88 3.80
C LYS A 132 19.69 9.65 4.54
N GLU A 133 19.41 9.23 5.76
CA GLU A 133 18.47 9.95 6.64
C GLU A 133 18.85 11.43 6.79
N SER A 134 20.15 11.75 6.84
CA SER A 134 20.66 13.11 6.92
C SER A 134 20.34 13.99 5.72
N ASP A 135 19.97 13.37 4.58
CA ASP A 135 19.62 14.09 3.35
C ASP A 135 18.15 14.54 3.33
N ILE A 136 17.38 14.18 4.36
CA ILE A 136 15.94 14.46 4.44
C ILE A 136 15.71 15.66 5.35
N ALA A 137 15.21 16.74 4.77
CA ALA A 137 14.96 17.98 5.50
C ALA A 137 13.81 17.84 6.51
N ASN A 138 12.76 17.11 6.15
CA ASN A 138 11.53 16.98 6.94
C ASN A 138 11.08 15.53 7.10
N PRO A 139 11.74 14.69 7.93
CA PRO A 139 11.46 13.26 8.06
C PRO A 139 10.01 12.93 8.44
N SER A 140 9.36 13.80 9.22
CA SER A 140 7.98 13.59 9.69
C SER A 140 6.92 13.87 8.62
N THR A 141 7.26 14.57 7.55
CA THR A 141 6.32 14.80 6.43
C THR A 141 6.69 14.00 5.19
N THR A 142 7.96 13.59 5.04
CA THR A 142 8.42 12.88 3.85
C THR A 142 7.93 11.43 3.83
N VAL A 143 7.11 11.09 2.82
CA VAL A 143 6.52 9.76 2.65
C VAL A 143 7.51 8.81 1.98
N ILE A 144 7.83 7.70 2.64
CA ILE A 144 8.72 6.66 2.11
C ILE A 144 7.98 5.46 1.56
N PHE A 145 6.92 4.98 2.23
CA PHE A 145 6.05 3.91 1.73
C PHE A 145 4.61 4.35 1.71
N ALA A 146 3.83 3.85 0.75
CA ALA A 146 2.39 4.15 0.68
C ALA A 146 1.61 3.08 -0.08
N ASP A 147 0.29 3.09 0.08
CA ASP A 147 -0.62 2.35 -0.78
C ASP A 147 -0.43 2.76 -2.24
N SER A 148 0.01 1.84 -3.09
CA SER A 148 0.36 2.12 -4.48
C SER A 148 -0.37 1.21 -5.48
N GLY A 149 -0.51 1.69 -6.72
CA GLY A 149 -1.09 0.95 -7.81
C GLY A 149 -0.83 1.60 -9.17
N LEU A 150 -0.94 0.81 -10.24
CA LEU A 150 -0.88 1.33 -11.61
C LEU A 150 -2.19 2.03 -11.94
N LEU A 151 -2.14 3.30 -12.34
CA LEU A 151 -3.33 4.09 -12.65
C LEU A 151 -3.81 3.87 -14.09
N LYS A 152 -5.14 3.84 -14.29
CA LYS A 152 -5.76 3.90 -15.61
C LYS A 152 -6.03 5.32 -16.12
N ASN A 153 -5.99 6.33 -15.23
CA ASN A 153 -6.28 7.74 -15.52
C ASN A 153 -5.13 8.68 -15.10
N PRO A 154 -3.89 8.48 -15.59
CA PRO A 154 -2.72 9.23 -15.13
C PRO A 154 -2.76 10.73 -15.44
N ARG A 155 -3.65 11.18 -16.34
CA ARG A 155 -3.83 12.60 -16.70
C ARG A 155 -4.81 13.33 -15.79
N GLU A 156 -5.45 12.64 -14.84
CA GLU A 156 -6.31 13.28 -13.82
C GLU A 156 -5.45 14.13 -12.88
N LYS A 157 -5.78 15.43 -12.79
CA LYS A 157 -5.02 16.41 -12.02
C LYS A 157 -5.29 16.32 -10.51
N ASN A 158 -6.48 15.86 -10.13
CA ASN A 158 -6.82 15.70 -8.72
C ASN A 158 -6.41 14.30 -8.24
N PRO A 159 -5.38 14.17 -7.36
CA PRO A 159 -4.90 12.88 -6.88
C PRO A 159 -5.98 12.04 -6.19
N ASP A 160 -6.96 12.66 -5.56
CA ASP A 160 -8.06 11.94 -4.89
C ASP A 160 -9.01 11.23 -5.85
N LYS A 161 -8.95 11.57 -7.16
CA LYS A 161 -9.74 10.94 -8.22
C LYS A 161 -8.95 9.91 -9.02
N TRP A 162 -7.74 9.60 -8.63
CA TRP A 162 -6.95 8.57 -9.28
C TRP A 162 -7.58 7.20 -9.10
N VAL A 163 -7.60 6.43 -10.17
CA VAL A 163 -8.23 5.10 -10.23
C VAL A 163 -7.21 4.09 -10.71
N VAL A 164 -7.00 3.05 -9.93
CA VAL A 164 -6.12 1.92 -10.29
C VAL A 164 -6.73 1.12 -11.44
N ASP A 165 -5.87 0.66 -12.34
CA ASP A 165 -6.27 -0.23 -13.43
C ASP A 165 -6.60 -1.62 -12.89
N PRO A 166 -7.87 -2.06 -12.94
CA PRO A 166 -8.29 -3.37 -12.47
C PRO A 166 -7.76 -4.53 -13.33
N LYS A 167 -7.25 -4.24 -14.53
CA LYS A 167 -6.66 -5.21 -15.45
C LYS A 167 -5.19 -5.49 -15.13
N PHE A 168 -4.54 -4.58 -14.43
CA PHE A 168 -3.14 -4.78 -14.03
C PHE A 168 -3.03 -5.89 -12.99
N LYS A 169 -2.25 -6.93 -13.30
CA LYS A 169 -2.04 -8.11 -12.45
C LYS A 169 -0.64 -8.18 -11.86
N GLY A 170 0.20 -7.22 -12.22
CA GLY A 170 1.56 -7.15 -11.71
C GLY A 170 1.61 -6.58 -10.30
N PRO A 171 2.69 -6.79 -9.59
CA PRO A 171 2.93 -6.19 -8.28
C PRO A 171 3.22 -4.69 -8.38
N SER A 172 2.74 -3.95 -7.40
CA SER A 172 2.98 -2.53 -7.23
C SER A 172 3.82 -2.33 -5.97
N VAL A 173 5.14 -2.33 -6.14
CA VAL A 173 6.13 -2.25 -5.04
C VAL A 173 6.85 -0.91 -5.01
N TYR A 174 6.46 0.03 -5.83
CA TYR A 174 6.92 1.42 -5.81
C TYR A 174 5.79 2.36 -6.24
N PHE A 175 5.95 3.63 -5.92
CA PHE A 175 5.21 4.71 -6.54
C PHE A 175 6.19 5.75 -7.09
N ARG A 176 5.82 6.35 -8.21
CA ARG A 176 6.62 7.37 -8.88
C ARG A 176 6.23 8.76 -8.41
N THR A 177 7.21 9.62 -8.37
CA THR A 177 7.04 11.05 -8.04
C THR A 177 6.99 11.91 -9.33
N PRO A 178 6.42 13.11 -9.27
CA PRO A 178 6.22 13.96 -10.46
C PRO A 178 7.49 14.28 -11.26
N ASN A 179 8.67 14.27 -10.65
CA ASN A 179 9.95 14.51 -11.31
C ASN A 179 10.51 13.27 -12.04
N ASN A 180 9.84 12.14 -12.00
CA ASN A 180 10.25 10.91 -12.67
C ASN A 180 9.67 10.78 -14.10
N GLU A 181 9.65 11.86 -14.86
CA GLU A 181 9.24 11.80 -16.27
C GLU A 181 10.32 11.14 -17.16
N PRO A 182 9.93 10.47 -18.25
CA PRO A 182 8.56 10.28 -18.74
C PRO A 182 7.78 9.17 -18.01
N TRP A 183 8.43 8.41 -17.13
CA TRP A 183 7.88 7.22 -16.49
C TRP A 183 6.70 7.51 -15.54
N TYR A 184 6.64 8.74 -14.99
CA TYR A 184 5.51 9.18 -14.18
C TYR A 184 4.19 9.14 -14.96
N THR A 185 4.24 9.40 -16.27
CA THR A 185 3.08 9.36 -17.17
C THR A 185 2.93 8.00 -17.86
N ASP A 186 4.03 7.40 -18.33
CA ASP A 186 3.99 6.19 -19.17
C ASP A 186 3.83 4.88 -18.37
N SER A 187 4.30 4.87 -17.14
CA SER A 187 4.17 3.74 -16.21
C SER A 187 3.69 4.24 -14.85
N PRO A 188 2.43 4.70 -14.75
CA PRO A 188 1.94 5.52 -13.64
C PRO A 188 1.61 4.71 -12.39
N HIS A 189 2.62 4.11 -11.77
CA HIS A 189 2.51 3.60 -10.41
C HIS A 189 2.49 4.78 -9.46
N ARG A 190 1.36 4.99 -8.77
CA ARG A 190 1.17 6.14 -7.86
C ARG A 190 0.47 5.73 -6.58
N ILE A 191 0.58 6.57 -5.57
CA ILE A 191 -0.24 6.48 -4.37
C ILE A 191 -1.71 6.68 -4.75
N HIS A 192 -2.63 5.94 -4.14
CA HIS A 192 -4.06 6.13 -4.38
C HIS A 192 -4.88 5.81 -3.13
N ASN A 193 -6.06 6.43 -3.03
CA ASN A 193 -7.00 6.25 -1.93
C ASN A 193 -7.64 4.84 -1.95
N ARG A 194 -6.94 3.84 -1.42
CA ARG A 194 -7.40 2.43 -1.40
C ARG A 194 -8.43 2.16 -0.32
N HIS A 195 -8.35 2.88 0.79
CA HIS A 195 -9.15 2.66 1.99
C HIS A 195 -10.23 3.72 2.14
N GLY A 196 -11.26 3.66 1.29
CA GLY A 196 -12.29 4.68 1.20
C GLY A 196 -11.79 5.93 0.50
N LEU A 197 -11.51 7.01 1.25
CA LEU A 197 -11.00 8.28 0.72
C LEU A 197 -9.52 8.53 1.13
N THR A 198 -8.82 7.52 1.64
CA THR A 198 -7.45 7.64 2.13
C THR A 198 -6.55 6.54 1.60
N ALA A 199 -5.25 6.84 1.52
CA ALA A 199 -4.15 5.91 1.40
C ALA A 199 -3.43 5.79 2.75
N ASN A 200 -2.92 4.62 3.08
CA ASN A 200 -1.99 4.49 4.20
C ASN A 200 -0.60 4.91 3.73
N THR A 201 0.10 5.65 4.58
CA THR A 201 1.46 6.14 4.34
C THR A 201 2.35 5.84 5.53
N ALA A 202 3.62 5.57 5.26
CA ALA A 202 4.70 5.56 6.26
C ALA A 202 5.68 6.67 5.93
N HIS A 203 6.13 7.37 6.94
CA HIS A 203 7.05 8.50 6.84
C HIS A 203 8.46 8.11 7.28
N VAL A 204 9.44 8.93 6.92
CA VAL A 204 10.86 8.65 7.18
C VAL A 204 11.16 8.54 8.67
N ASP A 205 10.47 9.29 9.53
CA ASP A 205 10.60 9.21 10.99
C ASP A 205 9.97 7.94 11.61
N GLY A 206 9.31 7.11 10.78
CA GLY A 206 8.70 5.84 11.18
C GLY A 206 7.23 5.91 11.58
N HIS A 207 6.61 7.11 11.66
CA HIS A 207 5.17 7.16 11.89
C HIS A 207 4.36 6.74 10.67
N VAL A 208 3.13 6.27 10.89
CA VAL A 208 2.22 5.88 9.83
C VAL A 208 0.86 6.52 10.04
N GLU A 209 0.24 6.94 8.96
CA GLU A 209 -1.08 7.56 8.98
C GLU A 209 -1.94 7.13 7.78
N ALA A 210 -3.24 7.44 7.86
CA ALA A 210 -4.16 7.34 6.73
C ALA A 210 -4.45 8.75 6.22
N ALA A 211 -3.85 9.11 5.08
CA ALA A 211 -3.93 10.44 4.48
C ALA A 211 -4.68 10.42 3.14
N ARG A 212 -5.28 11.53 2.72
CA ARG A 212 -5.76 11.69 1.36
C ARG A 212 -4.58 11.80 0.40
N THR A 213 -4.67 11.22 -0.78
CA THR A 213 -3.58 11.31 -1.77
C THR A 213 -3.27 12.76 -2.15
N SER A 214 -4.28 13.65 -2.17
CA SER A 214 -4.07 15.09 -2.40
C SER A 214 -3.25 15.78 -1.31
N SER A 215 -3.31 15.32 -0.06
CA SER A 215 -2.53 15.91 1.02
C SER A 215 -1.04 15.55 0.98
N ILE A 216 -0.66 14.53 0.20
CA ILE A 216 0.75 14.13 0.00
C ILE A 216 1.46 15.09 -0.98
N GLY A 217 0.70 15.86 -1.75
CA GLY A 217 1.25 16.97 -2.52
C GLY A 217 1.77 16.63 -3.91
N PHE A 218 1.29 15.56 -4.55
CA PHE A 218 1.66 15.21 -5.94
C PHE A 218 1.30 16.28 -6.98
N GLN A 219 0.44 17.22 -6.64
CA GLN A 219 0.09 18.38 -7.47
C GLN A 219 1.12 19.51 -7.39
N TYR A 220 2.06 19.44 -6.48
CA TYR A 220 3.09 20.46 -6.29
C TYR A 220 4.42 20.05 -6.94
N PRO A 221 5.24 21.03 -7.38
CA PRO A 221 6.58 20.75 -7.91
C PRO A 221 7.55 20.36 -6.79
N LEU A 222 8.69 19.82 -7.19
CA LEU A 222 9.84 19.55 -6.32
C LEU A 222 10.24 20.83 -5.56
N GLY A 223 10.52 20.70 -4.26
CA GLY A 223 10.89 21.80 -3.37
C GLY A 223 9.70 22.61 -2.83
N HIS A 224 8.48 22.26 -3.17
CA HIS A 224 7.30 22.93 -2.59
C HIS A 224 7.07 22.44 -1.15
N PRO A 225 6.79 23.31 -0.16
CA PRO A 225 6.62 22.91 1.25
C PRO A 225 5.54 21.85 1.53
N GLN A 226 4.62 21.65 0.60
CA GLN A 226 3.56 20.64 0.68
C GLN A 226 3.79 19.44 -0.24
N ALA A 227 4.95 19.30 -0.85
CA ALA A 227 5.34 18.14 -1.64
C ALA A 227 5.98 17.08 -0.74
N TYR A 228 5.18 16.40 0.06
CA TYR A 228 5.62 15.40 1.05
C TYR A 228 6.21 14.12 0.43
N TRP A 229 6.41 14.12 -0.86
CA TRP A 229 7.06 13.07 -1.62
C TRP A 229 8.54 13.36 -1.90
N ASP A 230 9.01 14.59 -1.70
CA ASP A 230 10.40 14.99 -1.93
C ASP A 230 11.25 15.01 -0.65
N ARG A 231 12.54 15.30 -0.82
CA ARG A 231 13.55 15.31 0.27
C ARG A 231 13.83 16.69 0.83
N GLN A 232 13.31 17.73 0.19
CA GLN A 232 13.65 19.13 0.47
C GLN A 232 12.80 19.76 1.56
#